data_988dc9d7448c5457a162cbdafcfdc4ed
#
_entry.id   988dc9d7448c5457a162cbdafcfdc4ed
#
_cell.length_a   1.000
_cell.length_b   1.000
_cell.length_c   1.000
_cell.angle_alpha   90.00
_cell.angle_beta   90.00
_cell.angle_gamma   90.00
#
_symmetry.space_group_name_H-M   'P 1'
#
loop_
_entity.id
_entity.type
_entity.pdbx_description
1 polymer ?
#
loop_
_entity_poly.entity_id
_entity_poly.type
_entity_poly.pdbx_seq_one_letter_code
_entity_poly.pdbx_strand_id
1 'polypeptide(L)'
;GNEVELNFDEINEKINALASKAMRVLAFGYSYSQMTENTINDDVVLIGFVAIRDDVRPEAKMAIKEVIDAGIQVVMITGDRLETAVSIAEDAGLIQNQSDKALTSIELNRLSDDEIKSMIKDIRVIARALPTDKSRMVRICQEMNLVVGMTGDGVNDSPALKRADVGFAMGSGTEAAKEAGKIVVLDDNFRSIKDAILYGRTIYHNILKFCKFQLVINVAAVVVSAIAPFFGVDEPLKVTHLLFVNLVMDGLGAIMLGNEPAKEKYMEEAPRRRDESIISKKMMAQILTMGTWLVVISFVFLKLPFFDQFFDTEEQKITAYFVLFILSALFNGFNVRDEKFAIFSGLNENTGFLKVF
;
A
#
# COMPACT_ATOMS: atom_id res chain seq x y z
N GLY A 1 38.65 -12.93 -44.22
CA GLY A 1 39.36 -13.20 -42.98
C GLY A 1 39.88 -14.62 -42.99
N ASN A 2 41.02 -14.86 -42.39
CA ASN A 2 41.54 -16.23 -42.28
C ASN A 2 40.81 -16.93 -41.16
N GLU A 3 40.38 -18.17 -41.40
CA GLU A 3 39.83 -19.04 -40.35
C GLU A 3 40.95 -19.40 -39.37
N VAL A 4 40.66 -19.38 -38.08
CA VAL A 4 41.59 -19.69 -37.00
C VAL A 4 40.96 -20.77 -36.14
N GLU A 5 41.79 -21.67 -35.62
CA GLU A 5 41.33 -22.72 -34.71
C GLU A 5 40.72 -22.12 -33.46
N LEU A 6 39.54 -22.61 -33.04
CA LEU A 6 38.81 -22.10 -31.88
C LEU A 6 39.47 -22.51 -30.58
N ASN A 7 39.78 -21.52 -29.73
CA ASN A 7 40.13 -21.79 -28.33
C ASN A 7 38.84 -21.89 -27.47
N PHE A 8 38.38 -23.10 -27.27
CA PHE A 8 37.13 -23.38 -26.53
C PHE A 8 37.20 -22.91 -25.09
N ASP A 9 38.34 -22.95 -24.42
CA ASP A 9 38.49 -22.53 -23.03
C ASP A 9 38.30 -21.03 -22.91
N GLU A 10 38.95 -20.23 -23.78
CA GLU A 10 38.77 -18.76 -23.78
C GLU A 10 37.36 -18.34 -24.13
N ILE A 11 36.70 -19.08 -25.06
CA ILE A 11 35.31 -18.82 -25.43
C ILE A 11 34.37 -19.11 -24.27
N ASN A 12 34.55 -20.24 -23.58
CA ASN A 12 33.76 -20.62 -22.45
C ASN A 12 33.93 -19.64 -21.29
N GLU A 13 35.15 -19.18 -21.01
CA GLU A 13 35.36 -18.14 -20.01
C GLU A 13 34.61 -16.84 -20.32
N LYS A 14 34.67 -16.39 -21.59
CA LYS A 14 33.92 -15.19 -22.02
C LYS A 14 32.42 -15.38 -21.93
N ILE A 15 31.89 -16.54 -22.35
CA ILE A 15 30.45 -16.85 -22.23
C ILE A 15 30.02 -16.87 -20.76
N ASN A 16 30.81 -17.53 -19.91
CA ASN A 16 30.51 -17.59 -18.48
C ASN A 16 30.58 -16.21 -17.82
N ALA A 17 31.55 -15.37 -18.18
CA ALA A 17 31.66 -13.99 -17.71
C ALA A 17 30.49 -13.10 -18.18
N LEU A 18 29.91 -13.34 -19.34
CA LEU A 18 28.71 -12.66 -19.82
C LEU A 18 27.45 -13.22 -19.17
N ALA A 19 27.37 -14.54 -19.01
CA ALA A 19 26.25 -15.21 -18.37
C ALA A 19 26.13 -14.85 -16.87
N SER A 20 27.28 -14.68 -16.17
CA SER A 20 27.29 -14.22 -14.77
C SER A 20 26.77 -12.79 -14.59
N LYS A 21 26.74 -11.99 -15.66
CA LYS A 21 26.13 -10.65 -15.70
C LYS A 21 24.66 -10.67 -16.15
N ALA A 22 23.98 -11.81 -16.07
CA ALA A 22 22.61 -12.02 -16.50
C ALA A 22 22.37 -11.74 -18.00
N MET A 23 23.41 -11.90 -18.84
CA MET A 23 23.31 -11.73 -20.29
C MET A 23 22.96 -13.06 -20.95
N ARG A 24 21.98 -13.05 -21.85
CA ARG A 24 21.70 -14.17 -22.76
C ARG A 24 22.66 -14.10 -23.91
N VAL A 25 23.52 -15.11 -24.04
CA VAL A 25 24.51 -15.17 -25.10
C VAL A 25 24.01 -16.02 -26.27
N LEU A 26 24.02 -15.46 -27.46
CA LEU A 26 23.70 -16.12 -28.71
C LEU A 26 24.99 -16.21 -29.55
N ALA A 27 25.32 -17.41 -29.98
CA ALA A 27 26.42 -17.65 -30.92
C ALA A 27 25.91 -17.59 -32.36
N PHE A 28 26.70 -16.99 -33.25
CA PHE A 28 26.43 -16.93 -34.66
C PHE A 28 27.55 -17.61 -35.41
N GLY A 29 27.17 -18.47 -36.32
CA GLY A 29 28.09 -19.17 -37.18
C GLY A 29 27.50 -19.37 -38.58
N TYR A 30 28.32 -19.78 -39.52
CA TYR A 30 27.88 -20.24 -40.85
C TYR A 30 28.52 -21.57 -41.19
N SER A 31 27.89 -22.33 -42.05
CA SER A 31 28.40 -23.59 -42.63
C SER A 31 28.41 -23.46 -44.15
N TYR A 32 29.37 -24.09 -44.78
CA TYR A 32 29.45 -24.18 -46.26
C TYR A 32 28.53 -25.27 -46.82
N SER A 33 28.09 -26.19 -45.94
CA SER A 33 27.18 -27.26 -46.32
C SER A 33 25.76 -26.96 -45.84
N GLN A 34 24.77 -27.55 -46.54
CA GLN A 34 23.36 -27.33 -46.20
C GLN A 34 23.05 -27.97 -44.84
N MET A 35 22.68 -27.15 -43.87
CA MET A 35 22.22 -27.62 -42.53
C MET A 35 20.77 -28.06 -42.58
N THR A 36 20.43 -29.09 -41.81
CA THR A 36 19.06 -29.51 -41.53
C THR A 36 18.69 -29.16 -40.09
N GLU A 37 17.39 -29.06 -39.76
CA GLU A 37 16.92 -28.66 -38.44
C GLU A 37 17.46 -29.51 -37.27
N ASN A 38 17.93 -30.73 -37.55
CA ASN A 38 18.35 -31.71 -36.55
C ASN A 38 19.84 -32.08 -36.56
N THR A 39 20.64 -31.50 -37.48
CA THR A 39 22.08 -31.83 -37.60
C THR A 39 22.90 -30.53 -37.70
N ILE A 40 23.80 -30.36 -36.71
CA ILE A 40 24.87 -29.36 -36.78
C ILE A 40 26.04 -30.05 -37.46
N ASN A 41 26.49 -29.50 -38.56
CA ASN A 41 27.63 -30.04 -39.30
C ASN A 41 28.97 -29.68 -38.65
N ASP A 42 29.98 -30.51 -38.80
CA ASP A 42 31.31 -30.30 -38.22
C ASP A 42 32.08 -29.13 -38.88
N ASP A 43 31.56 -28.57 -40.00
CA ASP A 43 32.13 -27.44 -40.76
C ASP A 43 31.60 -26.07 -40.36
N VAL A 44 31.00 -25.93 -39.16
CA VAL A 44 30.49 -24.64 -38.70
C VAL A 44 31.61 -23.70 -38.29
N VAL A 45 31.66 -22.55 -38.95
CA VAL A 45 32.59 -21.46 -38.65
C VAL A 45 31.90 -20.46 -37.73
N LEU A 46 32.44 -20.26 -36.53
CA LEU A 46 31.93 -19.27 -35.58
C LEU A 46 32.27 -17.85 -36.02
N ILE A 47 31.28 -16.99 -36.19
CA ILE A 47 31.44 -15.57 -36.50
C ILE A 47 31.65 -14.75 -35.23
N GLY A 48 30.88 -15.05 -34.19
CA GLY A 48 30.93 -14.31 -32.92
C GLY A 48 29.74 -14.54 -32.02
N PHE A 49 29.67 -13.74 -30.95
CA PHE A 49 28.62 -13.81 -29.96
C PHE A 49 27.93 -12.45 -29.84
N VAL A 50 26.62 -12.49 -29.60
CA VAL A 50 25.84 -11.33 -29.16
C VAL A 50 25.32 -11.61 -27.75
N ALA A 51 25.65 -10.73 -26.82
CA ALA A 51 25.14 -10.77 -25.47
C ALA A 51 23.96 -9.80 -25.36
N ILE A 52 22.81 -10.33 -24.96
CA ILE A 52 21.56 -9.58 -24.81
C ILE A 52 21.25 -9.49 -23.33
N ARG A 53 21.03 -8.28 -22.83
CA ARG A 53 20.58 -8.03 -21.47
C ARG A 53 19.38 -7.12 -21.52
N ASP A 54 18.40 -7.42 -20.69
CA ASP A 54 17.27 -6.55 -20.41
C ASP A 54 17.54 -5.84 -19.07
N ASP A 55 17.84 -4.54 -19.15
CA ASP A 55 18.19 -3.76 -17.98
C ASP A 55 16.96 -3.34 -17.18
N VAL A 56 17.11 -3.31 -15.86
CA VAL A 56 16.06 -2.80 -14.98
C VAL A 56 15.82 -1.31 -15.27
N ARG A 57 14.57 -0.95 -15.52
CA ARG A 57 14.17 0.45 -15.79
C ARG A 57 14.61 1.36 -14.65
N PRO A 58 15.21 2.53 -14.92
CA PRO A 58 15.67 3.45 -13.89
C PRO A 58 14.55 3.86 -12.91
N GLU A 59 13.34 4.08 -13.42
CA GLU A 59 12.17 4.43 -12.63
C GLU A 59 11.77 3.31 -11.66
N ALA A 60 11.93 2.05 -12.07
CA ALA A 60 11.64 0.89 -11.22
C ALA A 60 12.65 0.81 -10.05
N LYS A 61 13.94 1.06 -10.31
CA LYS A 61 14.97 1.09 -9.26
C LYS A 61 14.66 2.13 -8.19
N MET A 62 14.27 3.34 -8.61
CA MET A 62 13.90 4.42 -7.70
C MET A 62 12.65 4.06 -6.88
N ALA A 63 11.62 3.56 -7.54
CA ALA A 63 10.37 3.18 -6.89
C ALA A 63 10.56 2.01 -5.91
N ILE A 64 11.38 1.00 -6.24
CA ILE A 64 11.76 -0.09 -5.34
C ILE A 64 12.43 0.46 -4.09
N LYS A 65 13.38 1.39 -4.26
CA LYS A 65 14.05 2.02 -3.13
C LYS A 65 13.07 2.76 -2.23
N GLU A 66 12.18 3.58 -2.79
CA GLU A 66 11.15 4.31 -2.02
C GLU A 66 10.22 3.36 -1.27
N VAL A 67 9.86 2.21 -1.85
CA VAL A 67 9.04 1.19 -1.20
C VAL A 67 9.79 0.51 -0.05
N ILE A 68 11.09 0.22 -0.23
CA ILE A 68 11.95 -0.34 0.84
C ILE A 68 12.13 0.68 1.98
N ASP A 69 12.39 1.95 1.63
CA ASP A 69 12.51 3.05 2.61
C ASP A 69 11.20 3.26 3.39
N ALA A 70 10.05 2.95 2.77
CA ALA A 70 8.74 2.91 3.42
C ALA A 70 8.52 1.70 4.34
N GLY A 71 9.56 0.90 4.60
CA GLY A 71 9.54 -0.27 5.47
C GLY A 71 8.90 -1.52 4.86
N ILE A 72 8.64 -1.54 3.56
CA ILE A 72 8.04 -2.67 2.87
C ILE A 72 9.14 -3.54 2.27
N GLN A 73 9.16 -4.81 2.63
CA GLN A 73 10.07 -5.77 2.03
C GLN A 73 9.64 -6.11 0.60
N VAL A 74 10.55 -5.94 -0.35
CA VAL A 74 10.35 -6.35 -1.74
C VAL A 74 11.11 -7.65 -1.99
N VAL A 75 10.41 -8.66 -2.54
CA VAL A 75 10.97 -9.98 -2.83
C VAL A 75 10.72 -10.29 -4.31
N MET A 76 11.77 -10.65 -5.03
CA MET A 76 11.67 -11.12 -6.40
C MET A 76 11.41 -12.63 -6.43
N ILE A 77 10.34 -13.06 -7.08
CA ILE A 77 10.01 -14.48 -7.27
C ILE A 77 9.89 -14.74 -8.79
N THR A 78 10.87 -15.41 -9.36
CA THR A 78 11.00 -15.59 -10.82
C THR A 78 11.25 -17.04 -11.21
N GLY A 79 10.87 -17.41 -12.43
CA GLY A 79 11.24 -18.69 -13.07
C GLY A 79 12.67 -18.75 -13.58
N ASP A 80 13.40 -17.62 -13.59
CA ASP A 80 14.78 -17.53 -14.08
C ASP A 80 15.78 -18.32 -13.22
N ARG A 81 16.99 -18.48 -13.76
CA ARG A 81 18.11 -19.08 -13.02
C ARG A 81 18.53 -18.19 -11.87
N LEU A 82 19.11 -18.82 -10.83
CA LEU A 82 19.54 -18.12 -9.62
C LEU A 82 20.52 -16.98 -9.92
N GLU A 83 21.52 -17.24 -10.75
CA GLU A 83 22.57 -16.30 -11.09
C GLU A 83 21.99 -15.06 -11.80
N THR A 84 21.04 -15.28 -12.72
CA THR A 84 20.33 -14.21 -13.43
C THR A 84 19.46 -13.41 -12.47
N ALA A 85 18.69 -14.08 -11.63
CA ALA A 85 17.80 -13.43 -10.67
C ALA A 85 18.57 -12.60 -9.63
N VAL A 86 19.70 -13.11 -9.14
CA VAL A 86 20.58 -12.39 -8.20
C VAL A 86 21.15 -11.14 -8.86
N SER A 87 21.71 -11.26 -10.10
CA SER A 87 22.25 -10.11 -10.82
C SER A 87 21.21 -9.01 -11.06
N ILE A 88 19.95 -9.38 -11.42
CA ILE A 88 18.86 -8.43 -11.59
C ILE A 88 18.45 -7.82 -10.25
N ALA A 89 18.42 -8.61 -9.18
CA ALA A 89 18.06 -8.15 -7.84
C ALA A 89 19.10 -7.18 -7.24
N GLU A 90 20.39 -7.42 -7.49
CA GLU A 90 21.47 -6.48 -7.15
C GLU A 90 21.33 -5.17 -7.94
N ASP A 91 21.11 -5.24 -9.23
CA ASP A 91 20.88 -4.08 -10.09
C ASP A 91 19.64 -3.28 -9.68
N ALA A 92 18.57 -3.96 -9.25
CA ALA A 92 17.34 -3.35 -8.78
C ALA A 92 17.46 -2.79 -7.35
N GLY A 93 18.54 -3.10 -6.63
CA GLY A 93 18.74 -2.68 -5.24
C GLY A 93 17.96 -3.50 -4.22
N LEU A 94 17.56 -4.73 -4.56
CA LEU A 94 16.89 -5.64 -3.63
C LEU A 94 17.88 -6.34 -2.70
N ILE A 95 19.04 -6.75 -3.22
CA ILE A 95 20.14 -7.33 -2.45
C ILE A 95 21.11 -6.20 -2.11
N GLN A 96 21.24 -5.90 -0.82
CA GLN A 96 22.08 -4.80 -0.33
C GLN A 96 23.06 -5.25 0.75
N ASN A 97 22.75 -6.35 1.46
CA ASN A 97 23.51 -6.81 2.62
C ASN A 97 23.95 -8.26 2.45
N GLN A 98 25.01 -8.64 3.15
CA GLN A 98 25.48 -10.04 3.18
C GLN A 98 24.48 -11.02 3.81
N SER A 99 23.53 -10.52 4.62
CA SER A 99 22.46 -11.32 5.22
C SER A 99 21.32 -11.61 4.24
N ASP A 100 21.24 -10.86 3.13
CA ASP A 100 20.17 -11.03 2.14
C ASP A 100 20.33 -12.39 1.44
N LYS A 101 19.22 -13.14 1.36
CA LYS A 101 19.20 -14.51 0.87
C LYS A 101 18.51 -14.60 -0.50
N ALA A 102 19.14 -15.35 -1.37
CA ALA A 102 18.57 -15.82 -2.62
C ALA A 102 18.44 -17.35 -2.55
N LEU A 103 17.24 -17.87 -2.77
CA LEU A 103 16.92 -19.29 -2.72
C LEU A 103 16.41 -19.79 -4.06
N THR A 104 16.69 -21.04 -4.36
CA THR A 104 16.00 -21.75 -5.44
C THR A 104 14.70 -22.39 -4.94
N SER A 105 13.76 -22.69 -5.86
CA SER A 105 12.55 -23.46 -5.53
C SER A 105 12.88 -24.78 -4.79
N ILE A 106 13.97 -25.47 -5.19
CA ILE A 106 14.39 -26.73 -4.55
C ILE A 106 14.80 -26.49 -3.10
N GLU A 107 15.59 -25.46 -2.83
CA GLU A 107 16.00 -25.11 -1.46
C GLU A 107 14.81 -24.67 -0.62
N LEU A 108 13.93 -23.84 -1.17
CA LEU A 108 12.70 -23.39 -0.51
C LEU A 108 11.81 -24.59 -0.12
N ASN A 109 11.68 -25.60 -0.99
CA ASN A 109 10.84 -26.75 -0.75
C ASN A 109 11.45 -27.79 0.23
N ARG A 110 12.74 -27.68 0.52
CA ARG A 110 13.40 -28.46 1.60
C ARG A 110 13.16 -27.87 2.99
N LEU A 111 12.80 -26.59 3.06
CA LEU A 111 12.54 -25.89 4.31
C LEU A 111 11.09 -26.08 4.77
N SER A 112 10.91 -26.28 6.06
CA SER A 112 9.60 -26.20 6.71
C SER A 112 9.08 -24.76 6.71
N ASP A 113 7.78 -24.59 6.91
CA ASP A 113 7.19 -23.25 7.00
C ASP A 113 7.74 -22.42 8.17
N ASP A 114 8.08 -23.09 9.29
CA ASP A 114 8.65 -22.41 10.46
C ASP A 114 10.09 -21.94 10.22
N GLU A 115 10.88 -22.73 9.50
CA GLU A 115 12.21 -22.29 9.06
C GLU A 115 12.14 -21.09 8.12
N ILE A 116 11.19 -21.10 7.17
CA ILE A 116 10.95 -19.96 6.28
C ILE A 116 10.51 -18.72 7.08
N LYS A 117 9.58 -18.87 8.04
CA LYS A 117 9.15 -17.77 8.93
C LYS A 117 10.33 -17.16 9.69
N SER A 118 11.27 -17.96 10.13
CA SER A 118 12.45 -17.50 10.88
C SER A 118 13.39 -16.61 10.04
N MET A 119 13.48 -16.86 8.73
CA MET A 119 14.37 -16.17 7.80
C MET A 119 13.65 -15.25 6.82
N ILE A 120 12.34 -15.10 6.94
CA ILE A 120 11.51 -14.34 5.96
C ILE A 120 12.04 -12.95 5.69
N LYS A 121 12.56 -12.28 6.71
CA LYS A 121 13.10 -10.91 6.62
C LYS A 121 14.36 -10.80 5.77
N ASP A 122 15.09 -11.89 5.60
CA ASP A 122 16.35 -11.92 4.85
C ASP A 122 16.15 -12.38 3.41
N ILE A 123 15.01 -13.01 3.06
CA ILE A 123 14.74 -13.49 1.72
C ILE A 123 14.49 -12.32 0.78
N ARG A 124 15.29 -12.23 -0.30
CA ARG A 124 15.16 -11.20 -1.36
C ARG A 124 14.81 -11.79 -2.70
N VAL A 125 15.26 -13.02 -2.97
CA VAL A 125 15.07 -13.67 -4.27
C VAL A 125 14.65 -15.11 -4.08
N ILE A 126 13.66 -15.54 -4.87
CA ILE A 126 13.30 -16.94 -5.07
C ILE A 126 13.37 -17.23 -6.58
N ALA A 127 14.38 -18.01 -6.98
CA ALA A 127 14.67 -18.33 -8.36
C ALA A 127 14.09 -19.70 -8.74
N ARG A 128 13.86 -19.94 -10.05
CA ARG A 128 13.23 -21.16 -10.58
C ARG A 128 11.92 -21.51 -9.86
N ALA A 129 11.20 -20.47 -9.45
CA ALA A 129 9.98 -20.62 -8.66
C ALA A 129 8.85 -21.26 -9.47
N LEU A 130 8.14 -22.16 -8.81
CA LEU A 130 6.90 -22.75 -9.30
C LEU A 130 5.70 -21.88 -8.86
N PRO A 131 4.54 -21.96 -9.52
CA PRO A 131 3.33 -21.26 -9.10
C PRO A 131 2.92 -21.55 -7.66
N THR A 132 3.18 -22.78 -7.20
CA THR A 132 2.95 -23.23 -5.83
C THR A 132 3.81 -22.50 -4.80
N ASP A 133 5.07 -22.17 -5.16
CA ASP A 133 5.99 -21.45 -4.28
C ASP A 133 5.49 -20.02 -4.02
N LYS A 134 5.00 -19.34 -5.07
CA LYS A 134 4.40 -18.02 -4.96
C LYS A 134 3.21 -18.00 -3.98
N SER A 135 2.29 -18.95 -4.14
CA SER A 135 1.12 -19.11 -3.25
C SER A 135 1.52 -19.50 -1.83
N ARG A 136 2.58 -20.34 -1.65
CA ARG A 136 3.11 -20.73 -0.34
C ARG A 136 3.69 -19.53 0.39
N MET A 137 4.50 -18.71 -0.28
CA MET A 137 5.09 -17.50 0.32
C MET A 137 4.02 -16.50 0.77
N VAL A 138 3.01 -16.26 -0.06
CA VAL A 138 1.87 -15.40 0.32
C VAL A 138 1.20 -15.95 1.57
N ARG A 139 0.92 -17.26 1.64
CA ARG A 139 0.29 -17.88 2.81
C ARG A 139 1.13 -17.72 4.07
N ILE A 140 2.44 -18.01 4.01
CA ILE A 140 3.35 -17.91 5.15
C ILE A 140 3.39 -16.48 5.69
N CYS A 141 3.50 -15.47 4.81
CA CYS A 141 3.48 -14.08 5.23
C CYS A 141 2.15 -13.69 5.90
N GLN A 142 1.02 -14.16 5.37
CA GLN A 142 -0.29 -13.90 5.97
C GLN A 142 -0.46 -14.56 7.34
N GLU A 143 0.06 -15.79 7.54
CA GLU A 143 0.08 -16.46 8.84
C GLU A 143 0.92 -15.70 9.89
N MET A 144 1.87 -14.88 9.46
CA MET A 144 2.66 -13.99 10.31
C MET A 144 1.97 -12.63 10.55
N ASN A 145 0.71 -12.47 10.17
CA ASN A 145 -0.05 -11.22 10.23
C ASN A 145 0.57 -10.07 9.41
N LEU A 146 1.29 -10.41 8.33
CA LEU A 146 1.79 -9.43 7.37
C LEU A 146 0.74 -9.17 6.28
N VAL A 147 0.70 -7.93 5.80
CA VAL A 147 -0.08 -7.55 4.61
C VAL A 147 0.76 -7.81 3.38
N VAL A 148 0.24 -8.58 2.43
CA VAL A 148 0.99 -9.06 1.27
C VAL A 148 0.45 -8.44 -0.01
N GLY A 149 1.31 -7.71 -0.72
CA GLY A 149 1.14 -7.35 -2.13
C GLY A 149 1.77 -8.43 -3.02
N MET A 150 1.10 -8.80 -4.10
CA MET A 150 1.65 -9.73 -5.09
C MET A 150 1.50 -9.14 -6.49
N THR A 151 2.57 -9.16 -7.29
CA THR A 151 2.52 -8.75 -8.69
C THR A 151 2.62 -9.97 -9.59
N GLY A 152 1.96 -9.93 -10.74
CA GLY A 152 2.05 -11.01 -11.73
C GLY A 152 1.36 -10.66 -13.04
N ASP A 153 1.74 -11.34 -14.12
CA ASP A 153 1.27 -11.11 -15.48
C ASP A 153 0.69 -12.38 -16.14
N GLY A 154 1.04 -13.56 -15.61
CA GLY A 154 0.70 -14.85 -16.19
C GLY A 154 -0.44 -15.59 -15.48
N VAL A 155 -0.98 -16.59 -16.17
CA VAL A 155 -1.95 -17.56 -15.63
C VAL A 155 -1.38 -18.24 -14.37
N ASN A 156 -0.07 -18.51 -14.37
CA ASN A 156 0.64 -19.15 -13.28
C ASN A 156 0.65 -18.30 -11.98
N ASP A 157 0.45 -16.99 -12.11
CA ASP A 157 0.44 -16.05 -10.98
C ASP A 157 -0.95 -15.88 -10.38
N SER A 158 -2.01 -16.23 -11.13
CA SER A 158 -3.39 -16.02 -10.72
C SER A 158 -3.74 -16.58 -9.33
N PRO A 159 -3.30 -17.78 -8.92
CA PRO A 159 -3.57 -18.29 -7.57
C PRO A 159 -2.94 -17.43 -6.46
N ALA A 160 -1.71 -16.94 -6.68
CA ALA A 160 -1.00 -16.08 -5.73
C ALA A 160 -1.59 -14.66 -5.70
N LEU A 161 -1.93 -14.09 -6.87
CA LEU A 161 -2.61 -12.80 -7.00
C LEU A 161 -3.95 -12.79 -6.26
N LYS A 162 -4.77 -13.82 -6.45
CA LYS A 162 -6.06 -13.96 -5.78
C LYS A 162 -5.94 -14.14 -4.28
N ARG A 163 -4.89 -14.83 -3.83
CA ARG A 163 -4.64 -15.08 -2.41
C ARG A 163 -4.11 -13.85 -1.67
N ALA A 164 -3.31 -13.04 -2.32
CA ALA A 164 -2.69 -11.84 -1.73
C ALA A 164 -3.75 -10.87 -1.18
N ASP A 165 -3.36 -10.06 -0.19
CA ASP A 165 -4.21 -8.98 0.32
C ASP A 165 -4.46 -7.94 -0.77
N VAL A 166 -3.44 -7.65 -1.59
CA VAL A 166 -3.55 -6.84 -2.80
C VAL A 166 -2.81 -7.53 -3.95
N GLY A 167 -3.57 -8.07 -4.92
CA GLY A 167 -3.02 -8.58 -6.18
C GLY A 167 -2.90 -7.44 -7.20
N PHE A 168 -1.71 -7.22 -7.74
CA PHE A 168 -1.41 -6.26 -8.81
C PHE A 168 -1.18 -7.04 -10.10
N ALA A 169 -2.15 -7.04 -11.00
CA ALA A 169 -1.99 -7.63 -12.33
C ALA A 169 -1.39 -6.60 -13.30
N MET A 170 -0.46 -7.04 -14.15
CA MET A 170 0.10 -6.17 -15.17
C MET A 170 -0.89 -5.93 -16.31
N GLY A 171 -0.89 -4.74 -16.89
CA GLY A 171 -1.79 -4.34 -17.98
C GLY A 171 -1.57 -5.18 -19.24
N SER A 172 -0.32 -5.54 -19.55
CA SER A 172 0.05 -6.47 -20.63
C SER A 172 -0.18 -7.94 -20.28
N GLY A 173 -0.53 -8.24 -19.02
CA GLY A 173 -0.73 -9.61 -18.55
C GLY A 173 -1.98 -10.29 -19.13
N THR A 174 -2.08 -11.59 -18.87
CA THR A 174 -3.23 -12.40 -19.30
C THR A 174 -4.52 -11.98 -18.63
N GLU A 175 -5.67 -12.20 -19.28
CA GLU A 175 -6.99 -11.92 -18.70
C GLU A 175 -7.20 -12.65 -17.36
N ALA A 176 -6.72 -13.89 -17.24
CA ALA A 176 -6.77 -14.65 -15.99
C ALA A 176 -6.00 -13.97 -14.84
N ALA A 177 -4.86 -13.35 -15.13
CA ALA A 177 -4.12 -12.57 -14.14
C ALA A 177 -4.88 -11.29 -13.75
N LYS A 178 -5.47 -10.59 -14.73
CA LYS A 178 -6.26 -9.38 -14.49
C LYS A 178 -7.52 -9.65 -13.66
N GLU A 179 -8.21 -10.76 -13.94
CA GLU A 179 -9.37 -11.19 -13.14
C GLU A 179 -8.99 -11.61 -11.71
N ALA A 180 -7.80 -12.17 -11.53
CA ALA A 180 -7.30 -12.56 -10.21
C ALA A 180 -6.79 -11.37 -9.39
N GLY A 181 -6.29 -10.33 -10.04
CA GLY A 181 -5.78 -9.11 -9.42
C GLY A 181 -6.89 -8.19 -8.92
N LYS A 182 -6.63 -7.48 -7.83
CA LYS A 182 -7.53 -6.42 -7.33
C LYS A 182 -7.25 -5.07 -7.97
N ILE A 183 -6.05 -4.88 -8.48
CA ILE A 183 -5.57 -3.67 -9.15
C ILE A 183 -4.90 -4.09 -10.45
N VAL A 184 -5.18 -3.39 -11.55
CA VAL A 184 -4.49 -3.57 -12.83
C VAL A 184 -3.56 -2.39 -13.05
N VAL A 185 -2.27 -2.67 -13.23
CA VAL A 185 -1.19 -1.70 -13.48
C VAL A 185 -1.06 -1.53 -14.99
N LEU A 186 -1.73 -0.52 -15.55
CA LEU A 186 -1.90 -0.35 -16.99
C LEU A 186 -0.61 -0.06 -17.76
N ASP A 187 0.37 0.56 -17.11
CA ASP A 187 1.66 0.96 -17.69
C ASP A 187 2.78 -0.04 -17.44
N ASP A 188 2.48 -1.17 -16.80
CA ASP A 188 3.45 -2.22 -16.43
C ASP A 188 4.67 -1.67 -15.68
N ASN A 189 4.46 -0.62 -14.86
CA ASN A 189 5.54 0.07 -14.18
C ASN A 189 5.44 -0.10 -12.66
N PHE A 190 6.53 -0.51 -12.03
CA PHE A 190 6.61 -0.63 -10.57
C PHE A 190 6.40 0.71 -9.84
N ARG A 191 6.67 1.85 -10.52
CA ARG A 191 6.36 3.19 -10.00
C ARG A 191 4.88 3.33 -9.69
N SER A 192 4.00 2.83 -10.56
CA SER A 192 2.56 2.87 -10.33
C SER A 192 2.12 2.03 -9.13
N ILE A 193 2.87 0.96 -8.82
CA ILE A 193 2.66 0.18 -7.57
C ILE A 193 3.05 1.03 -6.35
N LYS A 194 4.20 1.73 -6.41
CA LYS A 194 4.61 2.67 -5.33
C LYS A 194 3.57 3.76 -5.12
N ASP A 195 3.08 4.34 -6.20
CA ASP A 195 2.03 5.36 -6.14
C ASP A 195 0.72 4.78 -5.55
N ALA A 196 0.34 3.55 -5.92
CA ALA A 196 -0.81 2.86 -5.32
C ALA A 196 -0.64 2.64 -3.80
N ILE A 197 0.58 2.37 -3.32
CA ILE A 197 0.89 2.26 -1.89
C ILE A 197 0.70 3.62 -1.19
N LEU A 198 1.22 4.70 -1.77
CA LEU A 198 1.06 6.06 -1.24
C LEU A 198 -0.42 6.46 -1.15
N TYR A 199 -1.18 6.25 -2.22
CA TYR A 199 -2.62 6.52 -2.23
C TYR A 199 -3.40 5.62 -1.27
N GLY A 200 -3.05 4.34 -1.18
CA GLY A 200 -3.66 3.42 -0.23
C GLY A 200 -3.46 3.85 1.23
N ARG A 201 -2.24 4.28 1.59
CA ARG A 201 -1.93 4.84 2.91
C ARG A 201 -2.68 6.15 3.15
N THR A 202 -2.80 7.00 2.13
CA THR A 202 -3.57 8.25 2.19
C THR A 202 -5.05 7.99 2.47
N ILE A 203 -5.67 7.09 1.72
CA ILE A 203 -7.08 6.69 1.92
C ILE A 203 -7.29 6.16 3.33
N TYR A 204 -6.37 5.32 3.83
CA TYR A 204 -6.44 4.80 5.19
C TYR A 204 -6.42 5.93 6.24
N HIS A 205 -5.51 6.90 6.10
CA HIS A 205 -5.46 8.07 6.98
C HIS A 205 -6.72 8.92 6.90
N ASN A 206 -7.29 9.09 5.72
CA ASN A 206 -8.53 9.85 5.54
C ASN A 206 -9.72 9.13 6.20
N ILE A 207 -9.78 7.79 6.11
CA ILE A 207 -10.76 6.99 6.86
C ILE A 207 -10.58 7.18 8.37
N LEU A 208 -9.35 7.15 8.89
CA LEU A 208 -9.10 7.38 10.33
C LEU A 208 -9.54 8.77 10.78
N LYS A 209 -9.29 9.82 9.98
CA LYS A 209 -9.75 11.17 10.27
C LYS A 209 -11.28 11.23 10.34
N PHE A 210 -11.95 10.64 9.34
CA PHE A 210 -13.41 10.59 9.32
C PHE A 210 -13.97 9.81 10.52
N CYS A 211 -13.44 8.64 10.82
CA CYS A 211 -13.85 7.85 11.98
C CYS A 211 -13.66 8.64 13.30
N LYS A 212 -12.54 9.36 13.44
CA LYS A 212 -12.29 10.21 14.61
C LYS A 212 -13.33 11.33 14.69
N PHE A 213 -13.59 12.01 13.59
CA PHE A 213 -14.59 13.07 13.50
C PHE A 213 -15.96 12.57 13.93
N GLN A 214 -16.45 11.50 13.34
CA GLN A 214 -17.76 10.93 13.60
C GLN A 214 -17.91 10.40 15.04
N LEU A 215 -16.90 9.69 15.56
CA LEU A 215 -16.95 9.14 16.92
C LEU A 215 -16.96 10.24 17.99
N VAL A 216 -16.24 11.34 17.81
CA VAL A 216 -16.28 12.49 18.72
C VAL A 216 -17.70 13.04 18.83
N ILE A 217 -18.37 13.24 17.69
CA ILE A 217 -19.72 13.81 17.63
C ILE A 217 -20.74 12.83 18.25
N ASN A 218 -20.67 11.56 17.88
CA ASN A 218 -21.60 10.54 18.39
C ASN A 218 -21.45 10.34 19.89
N VAL A 219 -20.23 10.29 20.43
CA VAL A 219 -19.98 10.21 21.87
C VAL A 219 -20.55 11.44 22.58
N ALA A 220 -20.31 12.65 22.06
CA ALA A 220 -20.86 13.88 22.63
C ALA A 220 -22.40 13.88 22.61
N ALA A 221 -23.02 13.51 21.49
CA ALA A 221 -24.47 13.46 21.35
C ALA A 221 -25.11 12.47 22.33
N VAL A 222 -24.55 11.25 22.44
CA VAL A 222 -25.04 10.23 23.37
C VAL A 222 -24.90 10.69 24.82
N VAL A 223 -23.73 11.23 25.19
CA VAL A 223 -23.49 11.68 26.59
C VAL A 223 -24.39 12.87 26.96
N VAL A 224 -24.53 13.85 26.05
CA VAL A 224 -25.43 14.99 26.30
C VAL A 224 -26.88 14.52 26.42
N SER A 225 -27.38 13.70 25.50
CA SER A 225 -28.76 13.19 25.55
C SER A 225 -29.05 12.34 26.81
N ALA A 226 -28.05 11.57 27.29
CA ALA A 226 -28.18 10.73 28.46
C ALA A 226 -28.14 11.53 29.78
N ILE A 227 -27.33 12.59 29.84
CA ILE A 227 -27.06 13.32 31.08
C ILE A 227 -28.00 14.53 31.23
N ALA A 228 -28.42 15.21 30.15
CA ALA A 228 -29.21 16.44 30.20
C ALA A 228 -30.54 16.34 31.00
N PRO A 229 -31.30 15.23 30.94
CA PRO A 229 -32.51 15.09 31.75
C PRO A 229 -32.26 15.19 33.25
N PHE A 230 -31.12 14.70 33.76
CA PHE A 230 -30.75 14.82 35.17
C PHE A 230 -30.50 16.27 35.62
N PHE A 231 -30.26 17.15 34.64
CA PHE A 231 -30.09 18.58 34.85
C PHE A 231 -31.33 19.41 34.47
N GLY A 232 -32.48 18.75 34.20
CA GLY A 232 -33.73 19.42 33.85
C GLY A 232 -33.77 20.00 32.46
N VAL A 233 -33.15 19.30 31.50
CA VAL A 233 -33.29 19.53 30.04
C VAL A 233 -33.72 18.21 29.42
N ASP A 234 -35.00 18.05 29.13
CA ASP A 234 -35.59 16.75 28.81
C ASP A 234 -35.09 16.23 27.45
N GLU A 235 -35.09 17.03 26.39
CA GLU A 235 -34.70 16.62 25.06
C GLU A 235 -33.76 17.65 24.39
N PRO A 236 -32.46 17.71 24.76
CA PRO A 236 -31.53 18.68 24.20
C PRO A 236 -31.29 18.46 22.70
N LEU A 237 -31.32 17.18 22.26
CA LEU A 237 -31.20 16.77 20.87
C LEU A 237 -32.40 15.88 20.53
N LYS A 238 -33.30 16.39 19.67
CA LYS A 238 -34.44 15.64 19.14
C LYS A 238 -34.01 14.56 18.16
N VAL A 239 -34.83 13.55 17.94
CA VAL A 239 -34.54 12.47 16.97
C VAL A 239 -34.26 13.02 15.57
N THR A 240 -34.99 14.07 15.16
CA THR A 240 -34.76 14.77 13.88
C THR A 240 -33.38 15.44 13.80
N HIS A 241 -32.88 15.99 14.92
CA HIS A 241 -31.53 16.55 15.01
C HIS A 241 -30.47 15.46 14.83
N LEU A 242 -30.63 14.32 15.50
CA LEU A 242 -29.71 13.17 15.37
C LEU A 242 -29.71 12.58 13.96
N LEU A 243 -30.90 12.50 13.31
CA LEU A 243 -30.99 12.08 11.92
C LEU A 243 -30.27 13.04 10.97
N PHE A 244 -30.42 14.35 11.17
CA PHE A 244 -29.70 15.36 10.37
C PHE A 244 -28.19 15.23 10.55
N VAL A 245 -27.70 15.07 11.78
CA VAL A 245 -26.27 14.86 12.06
C VAL A 245 -25.75 13.62 11.34
N ASN A 246 -26.41 12.47 11.50
CA ASN A 246 -25.94 11.20 10.94
C ASN A 246 -26.11 11.10 9.41
N LEU A 247 -27.10 11.75 8.82
CA LEU A 247 -27.34 11.64 7.37
C LEU A 247 -26.65 12.75 6.59
N VAL A 248 -26.79 14.00 7.01
CA VAL A 248 -26.30 15.16 6.25
C VAL A 248 -24.88 15.50 6.65
N MET A 249 -24.63 15.69 7.94
CA MET A 249 -23.33 16.13 8.42
C MET A 249 -22.25 15.05 8.27
N ASP A 250 -22.56 13.78 8.53
CA ASP A 250 -21.60 12.69 8.31
C ASP A 250 -21.29 12.50 6.83
N GLY A 251 -22.30 12.63 5.93
CA GLY A 251 -22.10 12.58 4.49
C GLY A 251 -21.18 13.71 3.99
N LEU A 252 -21.42 14.94 4.43
CA LEU A 252 -20.57 16.09 4.12
C LEU A 252 -19.17 15.96 4.75
N GLY A 253 -19.08 15.48 5.98
CA GLY A 253 -17.83 15.20 6.68
C GLY A 253 -16.97 14.16 5.97
N ALA A 254 -17.60 13.12 5.42
CA ALA A 254 -16.91 12.11 4.60
C ALA A 254 -16.29 12.72 3.33
N ILE A 255 -17.03 13.61 2.64
CA ILE A 255 -16.51 14.32 1.46
C ILE A 255 -15.37 15.27 1.87
N MET A 256 -15.55 16.01 2.96
CA MET A 256 -14.58 16.97 3.48
C MET A 256 -13.25 16.32 3.85
N LEU A 257 -13.26 15.21 4.56
CA LEU A 257 -12.05 14.52 5.04
C LEU A 257 -11.53 13.45 4.09
N GLY A 258 -12.40 12.89 3.23
CA GLY A 258 -12.05 11.87 2.25
C GLY A 258 -11.20 12.39 1.08
N ASN A 259 -11.30 13.68 0.77
CA ASN A 259 -10.58 14.32 -0.34
C ASN A 259 -9.23 14.97 0.07
N GLU A 260 -8.70 14.64 1.25
CA GLU A 260 -7.37 15.10 1.62
C GLU A 260 -6.31 14.53 0.67
N PRO A 261 -5.38 15.37 0.16
CA PRO A 261 -4.38 14.97 -0.81
C PRO A 261 -3.38 13.97 -0.22
N ALA A 262 -2.73 13.23 -1.12
CA ALA A 262 -1.63 12.33 -0.74
C ALA A 262 -0.47 13.14 -0.15
N LYS A 263 0.09 12.65 0.95
CA LYS A 263 1.23 13.27 1.62
C LYS A 263 2.39 12.28 1.66
N GLU A 264 3.53 12.66 1.10
CA GLU A 264 4.75 11.81 1.07
C GLU A 264 5.17 11.34 2.47
N LYS A 265 4.88 12.10 3.53
CA LYS A 265 5.13 11.68 4.92
C LYS A 265 4.51 10.32 5.29
N TYR A 266 3.46 9.89 4.59
CA TYR A 266 2.85 8.58 4.84
C TYR A 266 3.72 7.41 4.36
N MET A 267 4.69 7.68 3.46
CA MET A 267 5.69 6.68 3.05
C MET A 267 6.79 6.48 4.11
N GLU A 268 6.92 7.38 5.09
CA GLU A 268 7.86 7.25 6.20
C GLU A 268 7.32 6.39 7.35
N GLU A 269 6.02 6.04 7.30
CA GLU A 269 5.39 5.24 8.34
C GLU A 269 5.68 3.75 8.15
N ALA A 270 5.87 3.03 9.27
CA ALA A 270 6.01 1.59 9.23
C ALA A 270 4.73 0.90 8.69
N PRO A 271 4.87 -0.21 7.94
CA PRO A 271 3.74 -1.00 7.50
C PRO A 271 2.89 -1.49 8.66
N ARG A 272 1.57 -1.44 8.50
CA ARG A 272 0.62 -1.91 9.50
C ARG A 272 0.44 -3.42 9.42
N ARG A 273 0.18 -4.03 10.57
CA ARG A 273 -0.15 -5.45 10.66
C ARG A 273 -1.63 -5.69 10.35
N ARG A 274 -1.97 -6.90 9.91
CA ARG A 274 -3.37 -7.29 9.62
C ARG A 274 -4.27 -7.28 10.85
N ASP A 275 -3.71 -7.58 12.02
CA ASP A 275 -4.41 -7.66 13.31
C ASP A 275 -4.43 -6.34 14.08
N GLU A 276 -3.90 -5.26 13.50
CA GLU A 276 -3.87 -3.96 14.13
C GLU A 276 -5.27 -3.32 14.18
N SER A 277 -5.67 -2.87 15.37
CA SER A 277 -6.96 -2.18 15.53
C SER A 277 -6.97 -0.83 14.80
N ILE A 278 -8.08 -0.54 14.11
CA ILE A 278 -8.32 0.76 13.47
C ILE A 278 -8.28 1.89 14.51
N ILE A 279 -8.89 1.65 15.68
CA ILE A 279 -8.91 2.62 16.78
C ILE A 279 -7.73 2.35 17.72
N SER A 280 -6.68 3.15 17.57
CA SER A 280 -5.52 3.09 18.46
C SER A 280 -5.86 3.70 19.85
N LYS A 281 -5.08 3.34 20.88
CA LYS A 281 -5.22 3.95 22.22
C LYS A 281 -5.08 5.48 22.19
N LYS A 282 -4.16 6.01 21.35
CA LYS A 282 -3.99 7.45 21.13
C LYS A 282 -5.23 8.08 20.51
N MET A 283 -5.80 7.44 19.50
CA MET A 283 -7.04 7.89 18.85
C MET A 283 -8.22 7.87 19.82
N MET A 284 -8.37 6.82 20.63
CA MET A 284 -9.41 6.74 21.66
C MET A 284 -9.29 7.87 22.69
N ALA A 285 -8.08 8.15 23.16
CA ALA A 285 -7.84 9.27 24.09
C ALA A 285 -8.23 10.62 23.46
N GLN A 286 -7.90 10.84 22.20
CA GLN A 286 -8.30 12.06 21.47
C GLN A 286 -9.83 12.16 21.33
N ILE A 287 -10.51 11.06 20.98
CA ILE A 287 -11.98 11.02 20.86
C ILE A 287 -12.63 11.38 22.20
N LEU A 288 -12.18 10.76 23.30
CA LEU A 288 -12.73 11.04 24.62
C LEU A 288 -12.46 12.48 25.06
N THR A 289 -11.27 13.02 24.84
CA THR A 289 -10.93 14.39 25.21
C THR A 289 -11.78 15.41 24.46
N MET A 290 -11.86 15.27 23.11
CA MET A 290 -12.65 16.19 22.28
C MET A 290 -14.16 16.00 22.51
N GLY A 291 -14.63 14.76 22.69
CA GLY A 291 -16.02 14.47 23.03
C GLY A 291 -16.41 15.11 24.38
N THR A 292 -15.57 14.97 25.40
CA THR A 292 -15.79 15.62 26.70
C THR A 292 -15.83 17.15 26.57
N TRP A 293 -14.94 17.73 25.74
CA TRP A 293 -14.96 19.17 25.50
C TRP A 293 -16.29 19.64 24.86
N LEU A 294 -16.80 18.91 23.87
CA LEU A 294 -18.11 19.19 23.26
C LEU A 294 -19.26 19.07 24.27
N VAL A 295 -19.22 18.06 25.15
CA VAL A 295 -20.19 17.90 26.25
C VAL A 295 -20.14 19.09 27.19
N VAL A 296 -18.94 19.52 27.61
CA VAL A 296 -18.77 20.69 28.49
C VAL A 296 -19.35 21.96 27.83
N ILE A 297 -19.02 22.24 26.58
CA ILE A 297 -19.58 23.40 25.86
C ILE A 297 -21.11 23.32 25.80
N SER A 298 -21.65 22.12 25.52
CA SER A 298 -23.10 21.88 25.48
C SER A 298 -23.78 22.24 26.81
N PHE A 299 -23.25 21.75 27.94
CA PHE A 299 -23.81 22.03 29.25
C PHE A 299 -23.60 23.48 29.68
N VAL A 300 -22.49 24.12 29.34
CA VAL A 300 -22.28 25.56 29.57
C VAL A 300 -23.35 26.35 28.85
N PHE A 301 -23.62 26.06 27.58
CA PHE A 301 -24.67 26.77 26.82
C PHE A 301 -26.07 26.49 27.39
N LEU A 302 -26.41 25.25 27.69
CA LEU A 302 -27.75 24.86 28.14
C LEU A 302 -28.08 25.33 29.54
N LYS A 303 -27.07 25.47 30.45
CA LYS A 303 -27.28 25.69 31.86
C LYS A 303 -26.79 27.02 32.40
N LEU A 304 -25.94 27.76 31.68
CA LEU A 304 -25.47 29.03 32.15
C LEU A 304 -26.57 30.11 31.99
N PRO A 305 -27.06 30.76 33.07
CA PRO A 305 -28.15 31.75 32.99
C PRO A 305 -27.87 32.94 32.05
N PHE A 306 -26.60 33.19 31.78
CA PHE A 306 -26.17 34.19 30.83
C PHE A 306 -26.79 34.04 29.43
N PHE A 307 -27.00 32.80 28.99
CA PHE A 307 -27.57 32.55 27.66
C PHE A 307 -29.09 32.69 27.63
N ASP A 308 -29.78 32.55 28.77
CA ASP A 308 -31.24 32.62 28.83
C ASP A 308 -31.76 34.01 28.41
N GLN A 309 -31.01 35.05 28.66
CA GLN A 309 -31.39 36.42 28.29
C GLN A 309 -31.49 36.69 26.78
N PHE A 310 -30.97 35.81 25.95
CA PHE A 310 -30.96 35.96 24.49
C PHE A 310 -32.12 35.24 23.80
N PHE A 311 -32.95 34.51 24.54
CA PHE A 311 -34.01 33.68 23.97
C PHE A 311 -35.34 33.95 24.72
N ASP A 312 -36.40 34.14 23.91
CA ASP A 312 -37.74 34.38 24.49
C ASP A 312 -38.44 33.07 24.88
N THR A 313 -38.06 31.94 24.27
CA THR A 313 -38.65 30.63 24.51
C THR A 313 -37.60 29.54 24.62
N GLU A 314 -37.94 28.46 25.34
CA GLU A 314 -37.10 27.27 25.46
C GLU A 314 -36.82 26.63 24.07
N GLU A 315 -37.80 26.65 23.17
CA GLU A 315 -37.63 26.09 21.82
C GLU A 315 -36.60 26.88 21.00
N GLN A 316 -36.54 28.19 21.12
CA GLN A 316 -35.50 29.01 20.47
C GLN A 316 -34.13 28.68 21.04
N LYS A 317 -33.99 28.48 22.33
CA LYS A 317 -32.74 28.08 23.00
C LYS A 317 -32.27 26.70 22.53
N ILE A 318 -33.17 25.70 22.45
CA ILE A 318 -32.85 24.35 21.94
C ILE A 318 -32.45 24.40 20.47
N THR A 319 -33.11 25.21 19.66
CA THR A 319 -32.72 25.41 18.26
C THR A 319 -31.34 26.04 18.12
N ALA A 320 -31.05 27.05 18.91
CA ALA A 320 -29.73 27.69 18.95
C ALA A 320 -28.63 26.71 19.45
N TYR A 321 -28.98 25.90 20.46
CA TYR A 321 -28.09 24.83 20.90
C TYR A 321 -27.77 23.85 19.80
N PHE A 322 -28.75 23.40 19.00
CA PHE A 322 -28.52 22.51 17.87
C PHE A 322 -27.57 23.13 16.84
N VAL A 323 -27.73 24.43 16.53
CA VAL A 323 -26.80 25.15 15.64
C VAL A 323 -25.40 25.18 16.24
N LEU A 324 -25.27 25.50 17.54
CA LEU A 324 -23.99 25.49 18.24
C LEU A 324 -23.33 24.11 18.17
N PHE A 325 -24.11 23.04 18.39
CA PHE A 325 -23.62 21.66 18.32
C PHE A 325 -23.07 21.33 16.92
N ILE A 326 -23.81 21.68 15.85
CA ILE A 326 -23.35 21.46 14.45
C ILE A 326 -22.10 22.26 14.15
N LEU A 327 -22.06 23.55 14.48
CA LEU A 327 -20.89 24.38 14.25
C LEU A 327 -19.67 23.85 15.01
N SER A 328 -19.83 23.47 16.27
CA SER A 328 -18.74 22.88 17.06
C SER A 328 -18.23 21.58 16.46
N ALA A 329 -19.13 20.76 15.92
CA ALA A 329 -18.79 19.54 15.22
C ALA A 329 -18.03 19.81 13.91
N LEU A 330 -18.48 20.79 13.12
CA LEU A 330 -17.78 21.21 11.88
C LEU A 330 -16.38 21.75 12.20
N PHE A 331 -16.26 22.62 13.20
CA PHE A 331 -14.94 23.12 13.66
C PHE A 331 -14.03 22.00 14.15
N ASN A 332 -14.57 20.94 14.75
CA ASN A 332 -13.78 19.75 15.08
C ASN A 332 -13.18 19.06 13.84
N GLY A 333 -13.79 19.24 12.66
CA GLY A 333 -13.21 18.79 11.38
C GLY A 333 -11.81 19.35 11.14
N PHE A 334 -11.53 20.58 11.53
CA PHE A 334 -10.17 21.17 11.45
C PHE A 334 -9.19 20.47 12.41
N ASN A 335 -9.65 20.13 13.63
CA ASN A 335 -8.81 19.47 14.64
C ASN A 335 -8.42 18.04 14.25
N VAL A 336 -9.27 17.31 13.51
CA VAL A 336 -8.99 15.94 13.08
C VAL A 336 -8.18 15.87 11.80
N ARG A 337 -8.10 16.96 11.05
CA ARG A 337 -7.45 17.05 9.75
C ARG A 337 -5.92 16.93 9.84
N ASP A 338 -5.29 17.55 10.83
CA ASP A 338 -3.85 17.44 11.07
C ASP A 338 -3.57 17.18 12.56
N GLU A 339 -2.48 16.45 12.84
CA GLU A 339 -2.03 16.19 14.23
C GLU A 339 -1.30 17.39 14.85
N LYS A 340 -0.85 18.33 14.04
CA LYS A 340 -0.21 19.59 14.47
C LYS A 340 -1.26 20.69 14.46
N PHE A 341 -1.14 21.66 15.38
CA PHE A 341 -2.02 22.83 15.48
C PHE A 341 -1.99 23.79 14.26
N ALA A 342 -1.66 23.27 13.09
CA ALA A 342 -1.65 24.00 11.83
C ALA A 342 -3.02 23.92 11.14
N ILE A 343 -4.06 24.45 11.80
CA ILE A 343 -5.49 24.32 11.45
C ILE A 343 -5.74 24.72 9.97
N PHE A 344 -5.06 25.70 9.46
CA PHE A 344 -5.22 26.24 8.10
C PHE A 344 -4.20 25.74 7.09
N SER A 345 -3.26 24.86 7.50
CA SER A 345 -2.24 24.32 6.60
C SER A 345 -2.84 23.45 5.50
N GLY A 346 -2.43 23.65 4.24
CA GLY A 346 -2.86 22.84 3.09
C GLY A 346 -4.35 22.91 2.76
N LEU A 347 -5.09 23.94 3.21
CA LEU A 347 -6.51 24.12 2.85
C LEU A 347 -6.69 24.35 1.34
N ASN A 348 -5.72 24.98 0.68
CA ASN A 348 -5.76 25.22 -0.77
C ASN A 348 -5.65 23.91 -1.58
N GLU A 349 -5.11 22.87 -0.99
CA GLU A 349 -4.96 21.56 -1.64
C GLU A 349 -6.24 20.70 -1.52
N ASN A 350 -7.10 21.00 -0.54
CA ASN A 350 -8.38 20.35 -0.34
C ASN A 350 -9.55 21.29 -0.60
N THR A 351 -9.87 21.50 -1.89
CA THR A 351 -11.00 22.34 -2.30
C THR A 351 -12.35 21.77 -1.85
N GLY A 352 -12.45 20.45 -1.65
CA GLY A 352 -13.64 19.78 -1.13
C GLY A 352 -13.95 20.21 0.31
N PHE A 353 -12.91 20.33 1.15
CA PHE A 353 -13.05 20.79 2.53
C PHE A 353 -13.65 22.19 2.59
N LEU A 354 -13.11 23.15 1.81
CA LEU A 354 -13.58 24.54 1.77
C LEU A 354 -15.00 24.70 1.22
N LYS A 355 -15.43 23.82 0.30
CA LYS A 355 -16.79 23.88 -0.28
C LYS A 355 -17.86 23.34 0.65
N VAL A 356 -17.48 22.40 1.53
CA VAL A 356 -18.40 21.76 2.47
C VAL A 356 -18.54 22.56 3.76
N PHE A 357 -17.43 23.16 4.24
CA PHE A 357 -17.40 24.04 5.41
C PHE A 357 -18.09 25.37 5.15
#